data_bc6f8a7abff9cf34aca9d89849e4a12a
#
_entry.id   bc6f8a7abff9cf34aca9d89849e4a12a
#
_cell.length_a   1.000
_cell.length_b   1.000
_cell.length_c   1.000
_cell.angle_alpha   90.00
_cell.angle_beta   90.00
_cell.angle_gamma   90.00
#
_symmetry.space_group_name_H-M   'P 1'
#
loop_
_entity.id
_entity.type
_entity.pdbx_description
1 polymer ?
#
loop_
_entity_poly.entity_id
_entity_poly.type
_entity_poly.pdbx_seq_one_letter_code
_entity_poly.pdbx_strand_id
1 'polypeptide(L)'
;MMKTTMASCCALALLTGLSLVATAADSDNPVSVETPAYDKALAHALGADQYGMKPYVMAFLKAGPNRSGSKEQRAELQRARMNHIQRLAHEGKLVLAGPFIDGGEWRGIYIFDVASLAEAEALTASDPAVQAGSLIMELKAWYGSAALLEVNRIHARIAESQP
;
A
#
# COMPACT_ATOMS: atom_id res chain seq x y z
N MET A 1 -64.53 45.89 55.45
CA MET A 1 -65.67 46.31 54.60
C MET A 1 -65.48 45.64 53.21
N MET A 2 -66.49 44.91 52.83
CA MET A 2 -66.91 44.50 51.45
C MET A 2 -65.93 43.68 50.62
N LYS A 3 -66.24 42.34 50.48
CA LYS A 3 -67.15 41.78 49.47
C LYS A 3 -66.61 42.04 48.03
N THR A 4 -66.37 41.10 47.13
CA THR A 4 -67.27 40.10 46.59
C THR A 4 -66.50 39.26 45.58
N THR A 5 -66.67 37.93 45.62
CA THR A 5 -67.22 36.99 44.66
C THR A 5 -66.50 36.72 43.31
N MET A 6 -66.13 35.44 43.18
CA MET A 6 -66.50 34.46 42.14
C MET A 6 -66.18 34.79 40.66
N ALA A 7 -65.37 33.90 40.03
CA ALA A 7 -65.94 32.95 39.08
C ALA A 7 -64.89 31.98 38.59
N SER A 8 -65.29 30.74 38.71
CA SER A 8 -64.76 29.52 38.11
C SER A 8 -64.72 29.58 36.59
N CYS A 9 -63.64 29.18 36.00
CA CYS A 9 -63.70 28.58 34.66
C CYS A 9 -62.58 27.57 34.46
N CYS A 10 -62.99 26.33 34.46
CA CYS A 10 -62.19 25.20 34.01
C CYS A 10 -61.75 25.40 32.56
N ALA A 11 -60.45 25.32 32.32
CA ALA A 11 -59.95 25.08 30.99
C ALA A 11 -59.02 23.85 31.04
N LEU A 12 -59.55 22.74 30.52
CA LEU A 12 -58.88 21.47 30.34
C LEU A 12 -57.88 21.63 29.20
N ALA A 13 -56.56 21.74 29.52
CA ALA A 13 -55.52 21.72 28.52
C ALA A 13 -55.13 20.28 28.24
N LEU A 14 -55.52 19.79 27.11
CA LEU A 14 -55.03 18.53 26.50
C LEU A 14 -53.55 18.70 26.17
N LEU A 15 -52.67 18.01 26.91
CA LEU A 15 -51.29 17.79 26.52
C LEU A 15 -51.26 16.69 25.43
N THR A 16 -51.19 17.10 24.17
CA THR A 16 -50.81 16.24 23.07
C THR A 16 -49.30 16.01 23.17
N GLY A 17 -48.91 14.84 23.67
CA GLY A 17 -47.55 14.38 23.65
C GLY A 17 -47.10 14.11 22.20
N LEU A 18 -46.24 14.96 21.68
CA LEU A 18 -45.55 14.73 20.40
C LEU A 18 -44.41 13.75 20.67
N SER A 19 -44.68 12.49 20.44
CA SER A 19 -43.65 11.44 20.43
C SER A 19 -42.73 11.66 19.23
N LEU A 20 -41.54 12.17 19.49
CA LEU A 20 -40.46 12.23 18.51
C LEU A 20 -39.96 10.80 18.31
N VAL A 21 -40.46 10.15 17.26
CA VAL A 21 -39.88 8.88 16.79
C VAL A 21 -38.55 9.25 16.12
N ALA A 22 -37.46 9.02 16.85
CA ALA A 22 -36.13 9.03 16.25
C ALA A 22 -36.02 7.80 15.33
N THR A 23 -36.20 8.03 14.04
CA THR A 23 -35.81 7.04 13.03
C THR A 23 -34.30 6.94 13.04
N ALA A 24 -33.77 5.88 13.65
CA ALA A 24 -32.38 5.47 13.45
C ALA A 24 -32.24 5.22 11.94
N ALA A 25 -31.41 6.05 11.29
CA ALA A 25 -31.01 5.79 9.92
C ALA A 25 -30.19 4.51 9.91
N ASP A 26 -30.80 3.46 9.37
CA ASP A 26 -30.18 2.18 9.11
C ASP A 26 -29.14 2.42 7.99
N SER A 27 -27.86 2.54 8.36
CA SER A 27 -26.74 2.77 7.46
C SER A 27 -26.17 1.46 6.89
N ASP A 28 -26.96 0.39 6.89
CA ASP A 28 -26.66 -0.86 6.17
C ASP A 28 -27.09 -0.75 4.70
N ASN A 29 -26.58 0.27 4.00
CA ASN A 29 -26.57 0.23 2.55
C ASN A 29 -25.28 -0.51 2.14
N PRO A 30 -25.33 -1.76 1.63
CA PRO A 30 -24.14 -2.42 1.13
C PRO A 30 -23.58 -1.54 0.02
N VAL A 31 -22.37 -1.03 0.22
CA VAL A 31 -21.64 -0.34 -0.84
C VAL A 31 -21.59 -1.32 -2.01
N SER A 32 -22.43 -1.10 -3.01
CA SER A 32 -22.38 -1.86 -4.26
C SER A 32 -21.03 -1.52 -4.91
N VAL A 33 -20.04 -2.37 -4.69
CA VAL A 33 -18.78 -2.30 -5.43
C VAL A 33 -19.12 -2.69 -6.85
N GLU A 34 -19.41 -1.71 -7.70
CA GLU A 34 -19.51 -1.94 -9.13
C GLU A 34 -18.22 -2.60 -9.59
N THR A 35 -18.31 -3.82 -10.09
CA THR A 35 -17.15 -4.50 -10.70
C THR A 35 -16.77 -3.70 -11.94
N PRO A 36 -15.55 -3.11 -12.01
CA PRO A 36 -15.15 -2.32 -13.16
C PRO A 36 -15.24 -3.15 -14.43
N ALA A 37 -15.69 -2.54 -15.52
CA ALA A 37 -15.68 -3.19 -16.82
C ALA A 37 -14.23 -3.50 -17.24
N TYR A 38 -14.04 -4.63 -17.94
CA TYR A 38 -12.74 -5.03 -18.46
C TYR A 38 -12.18 -3.99 -19.43
N ASP A 39 -11.00 -3.46 -19.12
CA ASP A 39 -10.24 -2.53 -19.98
C ASP A 39 -9.17 -3.29 -20.76
N LYS A 40 -9.49 -3.64 -22.01
CA LYS A 40 -8.59 -4.36 -22.92
C LYS A 40 -7.32 -3.56 -23.24
N ALA A 41 -7.42 -2.23 -23.36
CA ALA A 41 -6.28 -1.39 -23.71
C ALA A 41 -5.29 -1.33 -22.55
N LEU A 42 -5.78 -1.17 -21.32
CA LEU A 42 -4.95 -1.20 -20.12
C LEU A 42 -4.31 -2.58 -19.93
N ALA A 43 -5.06 -3.67 -20.07
CA ALA A 43 -4.54 -5.03 -19.95
C ALA A 43 -3.36 -5.27 -20.93
N HIS A 44 -3.53 -4.84 -22.19
CA HIS A 44 -2.48 -4.94 -23.19
C HIS A 44 -1.27 -4.07 -22.84
N ALA A 45 -1.48 -2.84 -22.40
CA ALA A 45 -0.40 -1.92 -22.02
C ALA A 45 0.45 -2.44 -20.84
N LEU A 46 -0.19 -3.15 -19.90
CA LEU A 46 0.48 -3.76 -18.75
C LEU A 46 1.04 -5.17 -19.06
N GLY A 47 0.87 -5.69 -20.27
CA GLY A 47 1.31 -7.04 -20.62
C GLY A 47 0.58 -8.13 -19.83
N ALA A 48 -0.66 -7.87 -19.44
CA ALA A 48 -1.49 -8.79 -18.68
C ALA A 48 -2.02 -9.91 -19.57
N ASP A 49 -2.10 -11.13 -19.04
CA ASP A 49 -2.82 -12.23 -19.65
C ASP A 49 -4.35 -12.14 -19.40
N GLN A 50 -5.07 -13.20 -19.75
CA GLN A 50 -6.53 -13.25 -19.59
C GLN A 50 -7.01 -13.15 -18.14
N TYR A 51 -6.13 -13.37 -17.17
CA TYR A 51 -6.42 -13.25 -15.73
C TYR A 51 -5.92 -11.94 -15.11
N GLY A 52 -5.39 -11.02 -15.92
CA GLY A 52 -4.79 -9.78 -15.44
C GLY A 52 -3.43 -9.96 -14.79
N MET A 53 -2.75 -11.06 -15.10
CA MET A 53 -1.51 -11.50 -14.45
C MET A 53 -0.34 -11.47 -15.43
N LYS A 54 0.89 -11.48 -14.90
CA LYS A 54 2.12 -11.65 -15.67
C LYS A 54 3.24 -12.27 -14.81
N PRO A 55 4.29 -12.85 -15.45
CA PRO A 55 5.45 -13.32 -14.71
C PRO A 55 6.33 -12.16 -14.22
N TYR A 56 6.93 -12.37 -13.05
CA TYR A 56 7.91 -11.49 -12.38
C TYR A 56 9.02 -12.35 -11.76
N VAL A 57 10.03 -11.69 -11.22
CA VAL A 57 10.96 -12.31 -10.28
C VAL A 57 10.84 -11.62 -8.92
N MET A 58 10.55 -12.39 -7.89
CA MET A 58 10.54 -11.91 -6.50
C MET A 58 11.90 -12.20 -5.86
N ALA A 59 12.49 -11.21 -5.19
CA ALA A 59 13.67 -11.37 -4.38
C ALA A 59 13.31 -11.24 -2.91
N PHE A 60 13.69 -12.24 -2.12
CA PHE A 60 13.64 -12.20 -0.68
C PHE A 60 15.00 -11.75 -0.15
N LEU A 61 15.01 -10.63 0.55
CA LEU A 61 16.23 -10.04 1.09
C LEU A 61 16.49 -10.63 2.48
N LYS A 62 17.69 -11.16 2.67
CA LYS A 62 18.16 -11.71 3.94
C LYS A 62 19.34 -10.92 4.47
N ALA A 63 19.55 -10.97 5.78
CA ALA A 63 20.74 -10.44 6.41
C ALA A 63 21.99 -11.17 5.88
N GLY A 64 22.92 -10.43 5.30
CA GLY A 64 24.22 -10.97 4.89
C GLY A 64 25.19 -11.16 6.08
N PRO A 65 26.29 -11.86 5.88
CA PRO A 65 27.27 -12.17 6.94
C PRO A 65 28.07 -10.94 7.38
N ASN A 66 28.27 -9.97 6.48
CA ASN A 66 29.07 -8.78 6.81
C ASN A 66 28.21 -7.73 7.52
N ARG A 67 28.50 -7.54 8.83
CA ARG A 67 27.85 -6.55 9.69
C ARG A 67 28.85 -5.49 10.17
N SER A 68 30.08 -5.53 9.68
CA SER A 68 31.14 -4.59 10.04
C SER A 68 30.91 -3.20 9.44
N GLY A 69 31.67 -2.23 9.90
CA GLY A 69 31.66 -0.86 9.40
C GLY A 69 31.21 0.17 10.45
N SER A 70 31.72 1.37 10.32
CA SER A 70 31.32 2.50 11.15
C SER A 70 29.88 2.93 10.85
N LYS A 71 29.33 3.80 11.69
CA LYS A 71 28.00 4.39 11.45
C LYS A 71 27.95 5.15 10.12
N GLU A 72 29.01 5.86 9.80
CA GLU A 72 29.17 6.66 8.58
C GLU A 72 29.22 5.77 7.34
N GLN A 73 30.00 4.68 7.39
CA GLN A 73 30.08 3.68 6.31
C GLN A 73 28.71 3.02 6.04
N ARG A 74 27.99 2.68 7.10
CA ARG A 74 26.63 2.11 6.93
C ARG A 74 25.65 3.12 6.35
N ALA A 75 25.74 4.41 6.73
CA ALA A 75 24.89 5.46 6.16
C ALA A 75 25.21 5.70 4.68
N GLU A 76 26.50 5.66 4.30
CA GLU A 76 26.91 5.76 2.89
C GLU A 76 26.38 4.59 2.05
N LEU A 77 26.55 3.37 2.56
CA LEU A 77 26.02 2.16 1.91
C LEU A 77 24.50 2.25 1.73
N GLN A 78 23.78 2.74 2.74
CA GLN A 78 22.34 2.91 2.65
C GLN A 78 21.94 3.94 1.59
N ARG A 79 22.65 5.08 1.48
CA ARG A 79 22.40 6.07 0.41
C ARG A 79 22.66 5.48 -0.96
N ALA A 80 23.78 4.77 -1.15
CA ALA A 80 24.10 4.11 -2.42
C ALA A 80 23.02 3.10 -2.82
N ARG A 81 22.51 2.34 -1.84
CA ARG A 81 21.42 1.40 -2.04
C ARG A 81 20.12 2.10 -2.43
N MET A 82 19.74 3.19 -1.76
CA MET A 82 18.54 3.95 -2.11
C MET A 82 18.61 4.50 -3.55
N ASN A 83 19.75 5.06 -3.94
CA ASN A 83 19.98 5.50 -5.31
C ASN A 83 19.85 4.36 -6.32
N HIS A 84 20.35 3.17 -5.99
CA HIS A 84 20.23 1.97 -6.83
C HIS A 84 18.76 1.55 -7.00
N ILE A 85 17.98 1.49 -5.90
CA ILE A 85 16.55 1.17 -5.91
C ILE A 85 15.78 2.17 -6.78
N GLN A 86 16.01 3.49 -6.58
CA GLN A 86 15.35 4.53 -7.35
C GLN A 86 15.67 4.44 -8.85
N ARG A 87 16.93 4.17 -9.21
CA ARG A 87 17.34 3.97 -10.59
C ARG A 87 16.60 2.79 -11.22
N LEU A 88 16.56 1.63 -10.57
CA LEU A 88 15.86 0.44 -11.09
C LEU A 88 14.34 0.66 -11.19
N ALA A 89 13.75 1.41 -10.27
CA ALA A 89 12.34 1.78 -10.34
C ALA A 89 12.06 2.73 -11.52
N HIS A 90 12.93 3.71 -11.76
CA HIS A 90 12.83 4.61 -12.90
C HIS A 90 13.00 3.88 -14.25
N GLU A 91 13.88 2.88 -14.30
CA GLU A 91 14.09 2.02 -15.49
C GLU A 91 12.94 1.01 -15.69
N GLY A 92 11.94 0.97 -14.80
CA GLY A 92 10.84 0.01 -14.85
C GLY A 92 11.23 -1.42 -14.49
N LYS A 93 12.48 -1.65 -14.05
CA LYS A 93 12.99 -2.97 -13.68
C LYS A 93 12.56 -3.43 -12.29
N LEU A 94 12.34 -2.49 -11.37
CA LEU A 94 11.90 -2.75 -10.01
C LEU A 94 10.52 -2.14 -9.81
N VAL A 95 9.50 -2.97 -9.66
CA VAL A 95 8.10 -2.52 -9.53
C VAL A 95 7.66 -2.36 -8.09
N LEU A 96 8.32 -3.07 -7.15
CA LEU A 96 8.05 -2.95 -5.72
C LEU A 96 9.31 -3.24 -4.92
N ALA A 97 9.55 -2.44 -3.90
CA ALA A 97 10.57 -2.66 -2.88
C ALA A 97 10.03 -2.25 -1.51
N GLY A 98 10.32 -3.05 -0.49
CA GLY A 98 9.90 -2.72 0.86
C GLY A 98 10.65 -3.52 1.91
N PRO A 99 11.05 -2.88 3.04
CA PRO A 99 11.65 -3.57 4.16
C PRO A 99 10.61 -4.26 5.02
N PHE A 100 10.96 -5.37 5.67
CA PHE A 100 10.23 -5.85 6.85
C PHE A 100 10.56 -4.97 8.05
N ILE A 101 9.56 -4.70 8.88
CA ILE A 101 9.67 -3.78 10.03
C ILE A 101 9.86 -4.50 11.36
N ASP A 102 9.68 -5.81 11.38
CA ASP A 102 9.79 -6.68 12.58
C ASP A 102 11.24 -7.06 12.94
N GLY A 103 12.21 -6.72 12.09
CA GLY A 103 13.61 -7.12 12.24
C GLY A 103 13.85 -8.59 11.87
N GLY A 104 14.95 -9.16 12.38
CA GLY A 104 15.25 -10.57 12.14
C GLY A 104 16.13 -10.85 10.93
N GLU A 105 16.12 -12.10 10.44
CA GLU A 105 16.91 -12.55 9.29
C GLU A 105 16.41 -11.95 7.98
N TRP A 106 15.09 -11.94 7.80
CA TRP A 106 14.43 -11.36 6.65
C TRP A 106 14.47 -9.83 6.71
N ARG A 107 14.84 -9.19 5.61
CA ARG A 107 15.04 -7.74 5.53
C ARG A 107 14.03 -7.02 4.68
N GLY A 108 13.38 -7.71 3.76
CA GLY A 108 12.38 -7.16 2.87
C GLY A 108 12.20 -7.97 1.61
N ILE A 109 11.46 -7.41 0.66
CA ILE A 109 11.25 -8.00 -0.66
C ILE A 109 11.50 -6.99 -1.76
N TYR A 110 11.89 -7.50 -2.94
CA TYR A 110 11.80 -6.81 -4.22
C TYR A 110 10.94 -7.61 -5.19
N ILE A 111 10.24 -6.93 -6.09
CA ILE A 111 9.59 -7.54 -7.24
C ILE A 111 10.16 -6.88 -8.50
N PHE A 112 10.79 -7.70 -9.35
CA PHE A 112 11.39 -7.26 -10.60
C PHE A 112 10.49 -7.61 -11.78
N ASP A 113 10.30 -6.66 -12.68
CA ASP A 113 9.71 -6.87 -14.01
C ASP A 113 10.84 -7.13 -15.01
N VAL A 114 11.26 -8.38 -15.09
CA VAL A 114 12.36 -8.85 -15.94
C VAL A 114 12.01 -10.17 -16.60
N ALA A 115 12.67 -10.46 -17.71
CA ALA A 115 12.36 -11.62 -18.54
C ALA A 115 12.85 -12.96 -17.94
N SER A 116 13.84 -12.94 -17.03
CA SER A 116 14.47 -14.16 -16.54
C SER A 116 15.06 -14.01 -15.13
N LEU A 117 15.27 -15.15 -14.46
CA LEU A 117 16.04 -15.21 -13.21
C LEU A 117 17.47 -14.68 -13.41
N ALA A 118 18.12 -14.99 -14.53
CA ALA A 118 19.48 -14.51 -14.81
C ALA A 118 19.56 -12.98 -14.90
N GLU A 119 18.56 -12.33 -15.47
CA GLU A 119 18.49 -10.86 -15.48
C GLU A 119 18.31 -10.31 -14.06
N ALA A 120 17.44 -10.91 -13.24
CA ALA A 120 17.27 -10.54 -11.85
C ALA A 120 18.55 -10.76 -11.03
N GLU A 121 19.28 -11.84 -11.26
CA GLU A 121 20.59 -12.12 -10.63
C GLU A 121 21.60 -11.02 -10.93
N ALA A 122 21.68 -10.57 -12.19
CA ALA A 122 22.56 -9.46 -12.58
C ALA A 122 22.19 -8.15 -11.88
N LEU A 123 20.89 -7.85 -11.75
CA LEU A 123 20.41 -6.66 -11.02
C LEU A 123 20.72 -6.74 -9.53
N THR A 124 20.50 -7.91 -8.90
CA THR A 124 20.80 -8.09 -7.47
C THR A 124 22.30 -8.07 -7.19
N ALA A 125 23.14 -8.64 -8.07
CA ALA A 125 24.59 -8.57 -7.96
C ALA A 125 25.14 -7.14 -8.05
N SER A 126 24.40 -6.22 -8.67
CA SER A 126 24.77 -4.80 -8.76
C SER A 126 24.29 -3.97 -7.55
N ASP A 127 23.51 -4.55 -6.62
CA ASP A 127 23.08 -3.85 -5.39
C ASP A 127 24.28 -3.61 -4.46
N PRO A 128 24.56 -2.36 -4.05
CA PRO A 128 25.69 -2.05 -3.17
C PRO A 128 25.71 -2.85 -1.87
N ALA A 129 24.54 -3.17 -1.31
CA ALA A 129 24.46 -3.94 -0.06
C ALA A 129 24.78 -5.44 -0.28
N VAL A 130 24.49 -5.98 -1.46
CA VAL A 130 24.92 -7.33 -1.85
C VAL A 130 26.41 -7.37 -2.09
N GLN A 131 26.95 -6.39 -2.82
CA GLN A 131 28.40 -6.26 -3.06
C GLN A 131 29.21 -6.11 -1.76
N ALA A 132 28.65 -5.38 -0.80
CA ALA A 132 29.24 -5.24 0.54
C ALA A 132 29.08 -6.50 1.42
N GLY A 133 28.33 -7.52 0.97
CA GLY A 133 28.04 -8.72 1.76
C GLY A 133 27.10 -8.48 2.96
N SER A 134 26.45 -7.33 3.02
CA SER A 134 25.48 -6.99 4.09
C SER A 134 24.08 -7.50 3.84
N LEU A 135 23.75 -7.84 2.57
CA LEU A 135 22.53 -8.51 2.14
C LEU A 135 22.82 -9.72 1.25
N ILE A 136 21.93 -10.69 1.33
CA ILE A 136 21.80 -11.81 0.39
C ILE A 136 20.39 -11.73 -0.18
N MET A 137 20.23 -12.05 -1.47
CA MET A 137 18.93 -12.11 -2.12
C MET A 137 18.66 -13.52 -2.64
N GLU A 138 17.50 -14.07 -2.27
CA GLU A 138 16.98 -15.32 -2.79
C GLU A 138 15.91 -15.04 -3.82
N LEU A 139 16.11 -15.51 -5.06
CA LEU A 139 15.24 -15.21 -6.19
C LEU A 139 14.25 -16.34 -6.45
N LYS A 140 13.01 -15.99 -6.75
CA LYS A 140 11.94 -16.89 -7.14
C LYS A 140 11.19 -16.34 -8.36
N ALA A 141 10.98 -17.17 -9.36
CA ALA A 141 10.00 -16.85 -10.39
C ALA A 141 8.61 -16.78 -9.72
N TRP A 142 7.87 -15.74 -10.04
CA TRP A 142 6.58 -15.47 -9.42
C TRP A 142 5.56 -14.98 -10.47
N TYR A 143 4.31 -15.39 -10.33
CA TYR A 143 3.22 -14.99 -11.20
C TYR A 143 2.26 -14.11 -10.40
N GLY A 144 2.16 -12.85 -10.77
CA GLY A 144 1.44 -11.84 -10.00
C GLY A 144 0.62 -10.91 -10.88
N SER A 145 -0.19 -10.06 -10.25
CA SER A 145 -1.02 -9.09 -10.97
C SER A 145 -0.16 -8.13 -11.78
N ALA A 146 -0.52 -7.92 -13.06
CA ALA A 146 0.10 -6.93 -13.92
C ALA A 146 -0.11 -5.50 -13.41
N ALA A 147 -1.12 -5.25 -12.58
CA ALA A 147 -1.38 -3.97 -11.95
C ALA A 147 -0.24 -3.48 -11.06
N LEU A 148 0.69 -4.35 -10.65
CA LEU A 148 1.90 -3.95 -9.92
C LEU A 148 2.76 -2.93 -10.70
N LEU A 149 2.70 -2.91 -12.02
CA LEU A 149 3.42 -1.91 -12.84
C LEU A 149 2.97 -0.47 -12.55
N GLU A 150 1.76 -0.29 -12.03
CA GLU A 150 1.23 1.01 -11.64
C GLU A 150 1.70 1.49 -10.26
N VAL A 151 2.33 0.61 -9.45
CA VAL A 151 2.75 0.93 -8.07
C VAL A 151 3.66 2.15 -8.04
N ASN A 152 4.72 2.19 -8.85
CA ASN A 152 5.67 3.31 -8.86
C ASN A 152 4.99 4.62 -9.27
N ARG A 153 4.09 4.59 -10.27
CA ARG A 153 3.34 5.76 -10.72
C ARG A 153 2.39 6.29 -9.65
N ILE A 154 1.72 5.40 -8.93
CA ILE A 154 0.83 5.78 -7.83
C ILE A 154 1.66 6.27 -6.66
N HIS A 155 2.74 5.55 -6.31
CA HIS A 155 3.64 5.91 -5.20
C HIS A 155 4.19 7.33 -5.35
N ALA A 156 4.64 7.71 -6.53
CA ALA A 156 5.15 9.06 -6.81
C ALA A 156 4.12 10.18 -6.56
N ARG A 157 2.82 9.86 -6.52
CA ARG A 157 1.72 10.82 -6.27
C ARG A 157 1.30 10.91 -4.81
N ILE A 158 1.67 9.92 -4.00
CA ILE A 158 1.29 9.83 -2.58
C ILE A 158 2.49 10.02 -1.65
N ALA A 159 3.72 9.95 -2.16
CA ALA A 159 4.92 10.21 -1.38
C ALA A 159 5.21 11.72 -1.37
N GLU A 160 5.17 12.32 -0.18
CA GLU A 160 5.53 13.73 0.02
C GLU A 160 7.06 13.94 -0.03
N SER A 161 7.83 12.93 0.37
CA SER A 161 9.29 12.96 0.36
C SER A 161 9.87 11.62 -0.11
N GLN A 162 11.12 11.64 -0.56
CA GLN A 162 11.86 10.42 -0.89
C GLN A 162 12.56 9.88 0.36
N PRO A 163 12.65 8.55 0.53
CA PRO A 163 13.29 7.91 1.69
C PRO A 163 14.82 8.05 1.69
#